data_5c3c256e1fba15d1db49ea0ccebffca0
#
_entry.id   5c3c256e1fba15d1db49ea0ccebffca0
#
_cell.length_a   1.000
_cell.length_b   1.000
_cell.length_c   1.000
_cell.angle_alpha   90.00
_cell.angle_beta   90.00
_cell.angle_gamma   90.00
#
_symmetry.space_group_name_H-M   'P 1'
#
loop_
_entity.id
_entity.type
_entity.pdbx_description
1 polymer ?
#
loop_
_entity_poly.entity_id
_entity_poly.type
_entity_poly.pdbx_seq_one_letter_code
_entity_poly.pdbx_strand_id
1 'polypeptide(L)'
;MKGAHAYASMPIDELYRWFAGEADPTSPTWGDLCRWVADTPELLARLDALPGTKRQPNLFLGAIRYLDGPLVGGPGFLAWVEQNWDAVERLILSRSTQTNEPGRCAVLAPVLASLPQPVVLGELGASAGLCLLPDRYPWLDAPGLVVADRWG
;
A
#
# COMPACT_ATOMS: atom_id res chain seq x y z
N MET A 1 9.98 -9.99 4.73
CA MET A 1 9.67 -9.17 3.53
C MET A 1 10.44 -9.75 2.34
N LYS A 2 9.75 -10.29 1.33
CA LYS A 2 10.38 -10.69 0.06
C LYS A 2 10.75 -9.40 -0.67
N GLY A 3 12.02 -9.27 -1.12
CA GLY A 3 12.49 -8.06 -1.78
C GLY A 3 11.78 -7.81 -3.13
N ALA A 4 11.87 -6.60 -3.68
CA ALA A 4 11.22 -6.19 -4.93
C ALA A 4 11.46 -7.14 -6.13
N HIS A 5 12.55 -7.91 -6.12
CA HIS A 5 12.84 -8.91 -7.14
C HIS A 5 11.91 -10.15 -7.09
N ALA A 6 11.32 -10.47 -5.93
CA ALA A 6 10.42 -11.63 -5.81
C ALA A 6 9.08 -11.40 -6.55
N TYR A 7 8.63 -10.15 -6.66
CA TYR A 7 7.40 -9.82 -7.39
C TYR A 7 7.54 -10.00 -8.92
N ALA A 8 8.74 -9.79 -9.45
CA ALA A 8 8.98 -9.83 -10.90
C ALA A 8 9.00 -11.26 -11.48
N SER A 9 9.26 -12.28 -10.64
CA SER A 9 9.44 -13.67 -11.06
C SER A 9 8.32 -14.62 -10.64
N MET A 10 7.38 -14.14 -9.79
CA MET A 10 6.26 -14.95 -9.33
C MET A 10 5.18 -15.04 -10.41
N PRO A 11 4.52 -16.21 -10.62
CA PRO A 11 3.30 -16.29 -11.42
C PRO A 11 2.28 -15.27 -10.94
N ILE A 12 1.57 -14.64 -11.87
CA ILE A 12 0.74 -13.47 -11.54
C ILE A 12 -0.42 -13.82 -10.60
N ASP A 13 -1.04 -14.96 -10.76
CA ASP A 13 -2.11 -15.46 -9.88
C ASP A 13 -1.59 -15.76 -8.48
N GLU A 14 -0.43 -16.40 -8.36
CA GLU A 14 0.23 -16.65 -7.07
C GLU A 14 0.60 -15.33 -6.36
N LEU A 15 1.06 -14.33 -7.10
CA LEU A 15 1.38 -13.00 -6.58
C LEU A 15 0.15 -12.35 -5.95
N TYR A 16 -1.00 -12.40 -6.64
CA TYR A 16 -2.24 -11.80 -6.14
C TYR A 16 -2.80 -12.57 -4.94
N ARG A 17 -2.72 -13.92 -4.94
CA ARG A 17 -3.12 -14.75 -3.77
C ARG A 17 -2.22 -14.49 -2.56
N TRP A 18 -0.92 -14.41 -2.79
CA TRP A 18 0.03 -14.08 -1.72
C TRP A 18 -0.27 -12.70 -1.12
N PHE A 19 -0.45 -11.69 -1.98
CA PHE A 19 -0.76 -10.33 -1.52
C PHE A 19 -2.10 -10.25 -0.79
N ALA A 20 -3.10 -11.05 -1.15
CA ALA A 20 -4.36 -11.14 -0.44
C ALA A 20 -4.16 -11.52 1.03
N GLY A 21 -3.30 -12.51 1.31
CA GLY A 21 -2.96 -12.90 2.67
C GLY A 21 -2.24 -11.80 3.47
N GLU A 22 -1.38 -11.01 2.80
CA GLU A 22 -0.71 -9.86 3.44
C GLU A 22 -1.69 -8.70 3.72
N ALA A 23 -2.71 -8.52 2.87
CA ALA A 23 -3.68 -7.45 3.00
C ALA A 23 -4.78 -7.73 4.04
N ASP A 24 -5.19 -8.98 4.20
CA ASP A 24 -6.33 -9.38 5.05
C ASP A 24 -6.33 -8.77 6.46
N PRO A 25 -5.21 -8.71 7.21
CA PRO A 25 -5.21 -8.16 8.56
C PRO A 25 -5.55 -6.66 8.63
N THR A 26 -5.31 -5.92 7.55
CA THR A 26 -5.45 -4.47 7.52
C THR A 26 -6.54 -3.98 6.58
N SER A 27 -6.83 -4.73 5.53
CA SER A 27 -7.82 -4.41 4.51
C SER A 27 -8.44 -5.67 3.89
N PRO A 28 -9.45 -6.29 4.55
CA PRO A 28 -10.14 -7.46 4.00
C PRO A 28 -10.70 -7.22 2.59
N THR A 29 -11.18 -6.00 2.32
CA THR A 29 -11.68 -5.61 0.98
C THR A 29 -10.61 -5.80 -0.10
N TRP A 30 -9.36 -5.43 0.18
CA TRP A 30 -8.27 -5.63 -0.77
C TRP A 30 -7.87 -7.10 -0.88
N GLY A 31 -7.92 -7.84 0.23
CA GLY A 31 -7.72 -9.29 0.22
C GLY A 31 -8.73 -10.00 -0.67
N ASP A 32 -10.02 -9.70 -0.49
CA ASP A 32 -11.09 -10.29 -1.30
C ASP A 32 -10.96 -9.93 -2.78
N LEU A 33 -10.67 -8.66 -3.08
CA LEU A 33 -10.49 -8.22 -4.46
C LEU A 33 -9.28 -8.88 -5.12
N CYS A 34 -8.17 -9.03 -4.41
CA CYS A 34 -6.99 -9.72 -4.94
C CYS A 34 -7.25 -11.21 -5.21
N ARG A 35 -7.99 -11.90 -4.34
CA ARG A 35 -8.42 -13.28 -4.61
C ARG A 35 -9.29 -13.37 -5.85
N TRP A 36 -10.24 -12.47 -5.97
CA TRP A 36 -11.11 -12.43 -7.15
C TRP A 36 -10.31 -12.13 -8.43
N VAL A 37 -9.35 -11.20 -8.42
CA VAL A 37 -8.45 -10.94 -9.55
C VAL A 37 -7.63 -12.18 -9.90
N ALA A 38 -7.12 -12.90 -8.89
CA ALA A 38 -6.37 -14.14 -9.09
C ALA A 38 -7.18 -15.27 -9.74
N ASP A 39 -8.52 -15.19 -9.67
CA ASP A 39 -9.45 -16.15 -10.30
C ASP A 39 -10.02 -15.63 -11.63
N THR A 40 -9.56 -14.48 -12.14
CA THR A 40 -10.09 -13.84 -13.36
C THR A 40 -9.02 -13.83 -14.47
N PRO A 41 -9.04 -14.81 -15.39
CA PRO A 41 -7.98 -14.98 -16.41
C PRO A 41 -7.79 -13.76 -17.31
N GLU A 42 -8.86 -13.03 -17.63
CA GLU A 42 -8.83 -11.84 -18.48
C GLU A 42 -7.99 -10.72 -17.84
N LEU A 43 -8.11 -10.54 -16.52
CA LEU A 43 -7.30 -9.57 -15.77
C LEU A 43 -5.86 -10.06 -15.62
N LEU A 44 -5.67 -11.34 -15.32
CA LEU A 44 -4.33 -11.91 -15.19
C LEU A 44 -3.53 -11.75 -16.48
N ALA A 45 -4.14 -11.97 -17.66
CA ALA A 45 -3.47 -11.78 -18.94
C ALA A 45 -2.99 -10.34 -19.15
N ARG A 46 -3.80 -9.34 -18.79
CA ARG A 46 -3.42 -7.92 -18.86
C ARG A 46 -2.30 -7.56 -17.89
N LEU A 47 -2.40 -8.04 -16.66
CA LEU A 47 -1.43 -7.76 -15.60
C LEU A 47 -0.09 -8.45 -15.87
N ASP A 48 -0.12 -9.65 -16.44
CA ASP A 48 1.09 -10.39 -16.79
C ASP A 48 1.86 -9.76 -17.97
N ALA A 49 1.16 -9.04 -18.83
CA ALA A 49 1.76 -8.27 -19.94
C ALA A 49 2.54 -7.03 -19.46
N LEU A 50 2.33 -6.57 -18.22
CA LEU A 50 3.05 -5.43 -17.66
C LEU A 50 4.52 -5.77 -17.36
N PRO A 51 5.43 -4.78 -17.39
CA PRO A 51 6.80 -4.97 -16.91
C PRO A 51 6.83 -5.57 -15.50
N GLY A 52 7.71 -6.50 -15.21
CA GLY A 52 7.72 -7.26 -13.96
C GLY A 52 7.67 -6.41 -12.69
N THR A 53 8.33 -5.24 -12.67
CA THR A 53 8.30 -4.29 -11.55
C THR A 53 6.95 -3.56 -11.40
N LYS A 54 6.09 -3.62 -12.41
CA LYS A 54 4.78 -2.95 -12.46
C LYS A 54 3.59 -3.88 -12.19
N ARG A 55 3.84 -5.18 -12.03
CA ARG A 55 2.82 -6.21 -11.79
C ARG A 55 2.27 -6.23 -10.34
N GLN A 56 2.66 -5.28 -9.52
CA GLN A 56 2.35 -5.23 -8.09
C GLN A 56 0.85 -5.00 -7.83
N PRO A 57 0.19 -5.83 -7.00
CA PRO A 57 -1.24 -5.69 -6.71
C PRO A 57 -1.62 -4.32 -6.14
N ASN A 58 -0.84 -3.79 -5.21
CA ASN A 58 -1.08 -2.46 -4.64
C ASN A 58 -0.97 -1.32 -5.66
N LEU A 59 -0.16 -1.48 -6.71
CA LEU A 59 -0.07 -0.49 -7.79
C LEU A 59 -1.31 -0.54 -8.68
N PHE A 60 -1.80 -1.73 -9.02
CA PHE A 60 -3.03 -1.93 -9.79
C PHE A 60 -4.26 -1.42 -9.01
N LEU A 61 -4.44 -1.89 -7.78
CA LEU A 61 -5.58 -1.47 -6.95
C LEU A 61 -5.53 0.03 -6.62
N GLY A 62 -4.32 0.57 -6.42
CA GLY A 62 -4.11 2.00 -6.26
C GLY A 62 -4.51 2.81 -7.48
N ALA A 63 -4.23 2.31 -8.70
CA ALA A 63 -4.66 2.95 -9.94
C ALA A 63 -6.19 2.93 -10.11
N ILE A 64 -6.84 1.79 -9.80
CA ILE A 64 -8.31 1.68 -9.78
C ILE A 64 -8.90 2.72 -8.83
N ARG A 65 -8.41 2.76 -7.59
CA ARG A 65 -8.86 3.71 -6.57
C ARG A 65 -8.68 5.16 -6.98
N TYR A 66 -7.55 5.49 -7.59
CA TYR A 66 -7.22 6.84 -8.04
C TYR A 66 -8.18 7.34 -9.14
N LEU A 67 -8.71 6.41 -9.94
CA LEU A 67 -9.67 6.69 -11.02
C LEU A 67 -11.13 6.53 -10.57
N ASP A 68 -11.40 6.49 -9.27
CA ASP A 68 -12.71 6.29 -8.66
C ASP A 68 -13.42 5.01 -9.15
N GLY A 69 -12.64 3.97 -9.48
CA GLY A 69 -13.14 2.67 -9.90
C GLY A 69 -13.73 1.84 -8.74
N PRO A 70 -14.47 0.79 -9.06
CA PRO A 70 -15.08 -0.09 -8.07
C PRO A 70 -14.01 -0.85 -7.27
N LEU A 71 -14.33 -1.21 -6.01
CA LEU A 71 -13.44 -1.96 -5.11
C LEU A 71 -14.05 -3.32 -4.71
N VAL A 72 -15.05 -3.79 -5.45
CA VAL A 72 -15.69 -5.08 -5.22
C VAL A 72 -15.56 -5.91 -6.49
N GLY A 73 -14.96 -7.10 -6.39
CA GLY A 73 -14.80 -8.01 -7.52
C GLY A 73 -16.15 -8.47 -8.09
N GLY A 74 -16.17 -8.71 -9.39
CA GLY A 74 -17.36 -9.14 -10.10
C GLY A 74 -17.44 -8.61 -11.53
N PRO A 75 -18.50 -8.92 -12.28
CA PRO A 75 -18.64 -8.51 -13.67
C PRO A 75 -18.56 -6.99 -13.87
N GLY A 76 -19.08 -6.21 -12.91
CA GLY A 76 -19.01 -4.74 -12.95
C GLY A 76 -17.59 -4.22 -12.81
N PHE A 77 -16.74 -4.84 -11.98
CA PHE A 77 -15.33 -4.52 -11.87
C PHE A 77 -14.60 -4.83 -13.18
N LEU A 78 -14.80 -6.02 -13.72
CA LEU A 78 -14.18 -6.42 -14.99
C LEU A 78 -14.53 -5.46 -16.12
N ALA A 79 -15.83 -5.19 -16.31
CA ALA A 79 -16.30 -4.27 -17.34
C ALA A 79 -15.72 -2.86 -17.17
N TRP A 80 -15.63 -2.37 -15.93
CA TRP A 80 -15.02 -1.07 -15.64
C TRP A 80 -13.52 -1.06 -16.00
N VAL A 81 -12.78 -2.10 -15.61
CA VAL A 81 -11.35 -2.21 -15.93
C VAL A 81 -11.13 -2.29 -17.45
N GLU A 82 -11.94 -3.05 -18.16
CA GLU A 82 -11.86 -3.15 -19.63
C GLU A 82 -12.06 -1.80 -20.32
N GLN A 83 -13.05 -1.04 -19.87
CA GLN A 83 -13.35 0.29 -20.41
C GLN A 83 -12.27 1.34 -20.08
N ASN A 84 -11.58 1.19 -18.97
CA ASN A 84 -10.63 2.19 -18.45
C ASN A 84 -9.16 1.70 -18.50
N TRP A 85 -8.89 0.56 -19.15
CA TRP A 85 -7.57 -0.07 -19.10
C TRP A 85 -6.43 0.87 -19.50
N ASP A 86 -6.58 1.64 -20.55
CA ASP A 86 -5.53 2.57 -21.01
C ASP A 86 -5.18 3.63 -19.96
N ALA A 87 -6.13 4.08 -19.18
CA ALA A 87 -5.89 5.02 -18.08
C ALA A 87 -5.21 4.33 -16.89
N VAL A 88 -5.68 3.13 -16.54
CA VAL A 88 -5.11 2.29 -15.48
C VAL A 88 -3.66 1.95 -15.80
N GLU A 89 -3.38 1.46 -17.01
CA GLU A 89 -2.04 1.09 -17.45
C GLU A 89 -1.08 2.30 -17.44
N ARG A 90 -1.50 3.45 -17.97
CA ARG A 90 -0.69 4.68 -17.91
C ARG A 90 -0.33 5.07 -16.48
N LEU A 91 -1.26 4.95 -15.52
CA LEU A 91 -0.98 5.21 -14.11
C LEU A 91 0.03 4.22 -13.55
N ILE A 92 -0.18 2.92 -13.80
CA ILE A 92 0.73 1.86 -13.36
C ILE A 92 2.15 2.11 -13.89
N LEU A 93 2.28 2.42 -15.18
CA LEU A 93 3.57 2.63 -15.81
C LEU A 93 4.27 3.89 -15.31
N SER A 94 3.52 4.97 -15.05
CA SER A 94 4.06 6.27 -14.60
C SER A 94 4.31 6.37 -13.11
N ARG A 95 3.76 5.50 -12.27
CA ARG A 95 3.85 5.56 -10.81
C ARG A 95 4.69 4.42 -10.26
N SER A 96 5.08 4.57 -9.00
CA SER A 96 5.74 3.53 -8.21
C SER A 96 5.10 3.47 -6.84
N THR A 97 5.07 2.26 -6.27
CA THR A 97 4.64 2.09 -4.89
C THR A 97 5.67 2.67 -3.94
N GLN A 98 5.20 3.31 -2.88
CA GLN A 98 6.03 3.87 -1.83
C GLN A 98 5.55 3.35 -0.48
N THR A 99 6.47 3.18 0.44
CA THR A 99 6.12 2.79 1.81
C THR A 99 5.90 4.05 2.63
N ASN A 100 4.63 4.33 2.95
CA ASN A 100 4.24 5.36 3.90
C ASN A 100 3.60 4.66 5.10
N GLU A 101 4.41 4.26 6.05
CA GLU A 101 3.96 3.54 7.25
C GLU A 101 4.23 4.41 8.49
N PRO A 102 3.27 5.27 8.88
CA PRO A 102 3.43 6.14 10.04
C PRO A 102 3.56 5.36 11.35
N GLY A 103 3.09 4.10 11.41
CA GLY A 103 3.27 3.23 12.56
C GLY A 103 4.71 3.08 13.02
N ARG A 104 5.69 3.28 12.12
CA ARG A 104 7.12 3.34 12.49
C ARG A 104 7.44 4.44 13.51
N CYS A 105 6.68 5.53 13.50
CA CYS A 105 6.86 6.62 14.46
C CYS A 105 6.52 6.20 15.88
N ALA A 106 5.67 5.19 16.10
CA ALA A 106 5.36 4.69 17.45
C ALA A 106 6.61 4.21 18.19
N VAL A 107 7.59 3.62 17.47
CA VAL A 107 8.87 3.20 18.05
C VAL A 107 9.83 4.38 18.23
N LEU A 108 9.77 5.38 17.33
CA LEU A 108 10.67 6.52 17.35
C LEU A 108 10.23 7.61 18.35
N ALA A 109 8.91 7.79 18.54
CA ALA A 109 8.35 8.86 19.35
C ALA A 109 8.90 8.88 20.80
N PRO A 110 8.98 7.75 21.53
CA PRO A 110 9.56 7.73 22.87
C PRO A 110 11.04 8.15 22.90
N VAL A 111 11.80 7.76 21.87
CA VAL A 111 13.21 8.11 21.75
C VAL A 111 13.36 9.61 21.48
N LEU A 112 12.60 10.15 20.52
CA LEU A 112 12.62 11.58 20.20
C LEU A 112 12.19 12.44 21.42
N ALA A 113 11.18 11.99 22.17
CA ALA A 113 10.73 12.67 23.37
C ALA A 113 11.75 12.69 24.51
N SER A 114 12.69 11.74 24.52
CA SER A 114 13.76 11.69 25.53
C SER A 114 14.94 12.62 25.22
N LEU A 115 15.03 13.16 24.01
CA LEU A 115 16.11 14.05 23.59
C LEU A 115 15.86 15.48 24.12
N PRO A 116 16.93 16.28 24.32
CA PRO A 116 16.78 17.71 24.59
C PRO A 116 16.01 18.42 23.48
N GLN A 117 14.98 19.16 23.84
CA GLN A 117 14.12 19.89 22.89
C GLN A 117 14.64 21.33 22.65
N PRO A 118 14.42 21.93 21.46
CA PRO A 118 13.76 21.37 20.29
C PRO A 118 14.66 20.42 19.47
N VAL A 119 14.07 19.41 18.81
CA VAL A 119 14.75 18.49 17.91
C VAL A 119 14.39 18.80 16.46
N VAL A 120 15.38 18.77 15.56
CA VAL A 120 15.17 18.83 14.11
C VAL A 120 15.22 17.40 13.56
N LEU A 121 14.12 16.96 12.95
CA LEU A 121 14.00 15.64 12.34
C LEU A 121 14.21 15.73 10.82
N GLY A 122 15.16 14.95 10.30
CA GLY A 122 15.39 14.79 8.86
C GLY A 122 15.18 13.34 8.45
N GLU A 123 14.43 13.10 7.37
CA GLU A 123 14.18 11.77 6.83
C GLU A 123 14.66 11.68 5.38
N LEU A 124 15.58 10.74 5.11
CA LEU A 124 16.03 10.44 3.75
C LEU A 124 15.03 9.46 3.11
N GLY A 125 14.54 9.81 1.91
CA GLY A 125 13.52 9.01 1.23
C GLY A 125 12.15 9.10 1.91
N ALA A 126 11.78 10.28 2.35
CA ALA A 126 10.58 10.54 3.17
C ALA A 126 9.24 10.16 2.52
N SER A 127 9.21 9.83 1.22
CA SER A 127 7.98 9.51 0.50
C SER A 127 6.95 10.64 0.63
N ALA A 128 5.78 10.41 1.24
CA ALA A 128 4.81 11.48 1.53
C ALA A 128 5.13 12.29 2.80
N GLY A 129 6.24 12.00 3.47
CA GLY A 129 6.68 12.72 4.66
C GLY A 129 5.85 12.46 5.92
N LEU A 130 5.05 11.39 5.95
CA LEU A 130 4.20 11.10 7.10
C LEU A 130 5.00 10.85 8.38
N CYS A 131 6.18 10.24 8.27
CA CYS A 131 7.05 9.98 9.41
C CYS A 131 7.77 11.23 9.95
N LEU A 132 7.69 12.38 9.26
CA LEU A 132 8.21 13.67 9.74
C LEU A 132 7.25 14.37 10.72
N LEU A 133 6.08 13.80 10.96
CA LEU A 133 5.04 14.37 11.82
C LEU A 133 4.73 13.45 13.03
N PRO A 134 5.75 12.95 13.77
CA PRO A 134 5.51 11.98 14.86
C PRO A 134 4.68 12.57 15.99
N ASP A 135 4.71 13.90 16.16
CA ASP A 135 3.95 14.67 17.14
C ASP A 135 2.46 14.83 16.79
N ARG A 136 2.07 14.48 15.55
CA ARG A 136 0.68 14.60 15.07
C ARG A 136 -0.13 13.32 15.21
N TYR A 137 0.49 12.21 15.59
CA TYR A 137 -0.19 10.92 15.74
C TYR A 137 -0.51 10.66 17.21
N PRO A 138 -1.76 10.23 17.50
CA PRO A 138 -2.08 9.72 18.83
C PRO A 138 -1.46 8.33 19.00
N TRP A 139 -0.43 8.22 19.82
CA TRP A 139 0.20 6.96 20.15
C TRP A 139 -0.36 6.41 21.46
N LEU A 140 -0.80 5.16 21.48
CA LEU A 140 -1.21 4.43 22.66
C LEU A 140 -0.08 3.51 23.11
N ASP A 141 0.54 3.80 24.23
CA ASP A 141 1.41 2.87 24.94
C ASP A 141 0.57 1.97 25.81
N ALA A 142 0.61 0.65 25.60
CA ALA A 142 -0.07 -0.37 26.39
C ALA A 142 -1.45 0.05 26.96
N PRO A 143 -2.35 -0.77 27.44
CA PRO A 143 -3.75 -0.40 27.54
C PRO A 143 -3.96 0.93 28.31
N GLY A 144 -4.17 2.01 27.56
CA GLY A 144 -4.66 3.29 28.05
C GLY A 144 -3.66 4.43 28.21
N LEU A 145 -2.39 4.30 27.83
CA LEU A 145 -1.44 5.41 27.91
C LEU A 145 -1.37 6.17 26.57
N VAL A 146 -1.82 7.42 26.56
CA VAL A 146 -1.65 8.34 25.42
C VAL A 146 -0.29 9.03 25.57
N VAL A 147 0.64 8.77 24.67
CA VAL A 147 1.97 9.41 24.67
C VAL A 147 1.92 10.85 24.12
N ALA A 148 0.79 11.25 23.52
CA ALA A 148 0.63 12.52 22.82
C ALA A 148 0.76 13.79 23.70
N ASP A 149 0.63 13.70 25.02
CA ASP A 149 0.71 14.86 25.91
C ASP A 149 2.12 15.33 26.25
N ARG A 150 3.16 14.73 25.65
CA ARG A 150 4.56 15.07 25.95
C ARG A 150 5.20 16.07 24.99
N TRP A 151 4.47 16.48 23.95
CA TRP A 151 4.96 17.42 22.94
C TRP A 151 4.40 18.84 23.13
N GLY A 152 3.83 19.13 24.31
CA GLY A 152 3.24 20.43 24.66
C GLY A 152 4.19 21.60 24.64
#